data_b7d38c3805cfe85224739fec6ac9b004
#
_entry.id   b7d38c3805cfe85224739fec6ac9b004
#
_cell.length_a   1.000
_cell.length_b   1.000
_cell.length_c   1.000
_cell.angle_alpha   90.00
_cell.angle_beta   90.00
_cell.angle_gamma   90.00
#
_symmetry.space_group_name_H-M   'P 1'
#
loop_
_entity.id
_entity.type
_entity.pdbx_description
1 polymer ?
#
loop_
_entity_poly.entity_id
_entity_poly.type
_entity_poly.pdbx_seq_one_letter_code
_entity_poly.pdbx_strand_id
1 'polypeptide(L)'
;MKALRLFITTTILCVAGMAVTVQAQDKRNDDWKQKMMSEKIAFLTNEMQITPEEAQSFWPVYNQIFKDKDEALKNVFKTFRELEEAIKNGKSEKEIKRLLAAYLEAEQRQRDTDSQGAEQIGKVLPVEKTARFFIAEEKFRRQQIHRLHGKPDSRGSKPQQ
;
A
#
# COMPACT_ATOMS: atom_id res chain seq x y z
N MET A 1 -35.16 7.27 40.06
CA MET A 1 -34.99 8.11 38.86
C MET A 1 -33.64 8.85 38.77
N LYS A 2 -33.00 9.21 39.92
CA LYS A 2 -31.67 9.87 39.88
C LYS A 2 -30.51 8.92 39.50
N ALA A 3 -30.57 7.65 39.90
CA ALA A 3 -29.55 6.64 39.56
C ALA A 3 -29.52 6.26 38.06
N LEU A 4 -30.68 6.23 37.41
CA LEU A 4 -30.79 5.90 36.00
C LEU A 4 -30.19 6.98 35.10
N ARG A 5 -30.25 8.25 35.51
CA ARG A 5 -29.63 9.39 34.77
C ARG A 5 -28.10 9.37 34.87
N LEU A 6 -27.55 8.87 35.96
CA LEU A 6 -26.08 8.77 36.14
C LEU A 6 -25.46 7.69 35.25
N PHE A 7 -26.16 6.56 35.02
CA PHE A 7 -25.67 5.52 34.12
C PHE A 7 -25.68 5.91 32.64
N ILE A 8 -26.66 6.71 32.22
CA ILE A 8 -26.76 7.18 30.83
C ILE A 8 -25.67 8.20 30.50
N THR A 9 -25.29 9.07 31.43
CA THR A 9 -24.22 10.06 31.21
C THR A 9 -22.83 9.43 31.15
N THR A 10 -22.58 8.36 31.92
CA THR A 10 -21.28 7.68 31.91
C THR A 10 -21.08 6.86 30.64
N THR A 11 -22.15 6.27 30.09
CA THR A 11 -22.07 5.46 28.85
C THR A 11 -21.83 6.33 27.61
N ILE A 12 -22.38 7.54 27.57
CA ILE A 12 -22.19 8.48 26.44
C ILE A 12 -20.75 9.01 26.41
N LEU A 13 -20.11 9.21 27.56
CA LEU A 13 -18.73 9.72 27.64
C LEU A 13 -17.69 8.68 27.14
N CYS A 14 -17.94 7.37 27.31
CA CYS A 14 -17.04 6.31 26.82
C CYS A 14 -17.10 6.13 25.29
N VAL A 15 -18.23 6.40 24.64
CA VAL A 15 -18.36 6.24 23.19
C VAL A 15 -17.69 7.40 22.42
N ALA A 16 -17.66 8.60 23.00
CA ALA A 16 -16.99 9.75 22.39
C ALA A 16 -15.44 9.63 22.38
N GLY A 17 -14.87 8.86 23.33
CA GLY A 17 -13.40 8.66 23.39
C GLY A 17 -12.83 7.71 22.33
N MET A 18 -13.64 6.81 21.74
CA MET A 18 -13.15 5.85 20.74
C MET A 18 -13.12 6.40 19.30
N ALA A 19 -13.90 7.43 18.99
CA ALA A 19 -13.95 8.02 17.65
C ALA A 19 -12.70 8.85 17.31
N VAL A 20 -12.02 9.41 18.31
CA VAL A 20 -10.86 10.28 18.09
C VAL A 20 -9.59 9.49 17.73
N THR A 21 -9.49 8.22 18.15
CA THR A 21 -8.29 7.40 17.92
C THR A 21 -8.19 6.89 16.48
N VAL A 22 -9.32 6.63 15.80
CA VAL A 22 -9.35 6.14 14.41
C VAL A 22 -8.91 7.22 13.42
N GLN A 23 -9.36 8.46 13.59
CA GLN A 23 -8.98 9.58 12.72
C GLN A 23 -7.50 9.97 12.84
N ALA A 24 -6.90 9.83 14.02
CA ALA A 24 -5.49 10.11 14.23
C ALA A 24 -4.57 9.05 13.60
N GLN A 25 -5.06 7.84 13.42
CA GLN A 25 -4.33 6.73 12.80
C GLN A 25 -4.36 6.84 11.27
N ASP A 26 -5.48 7.22 10.68
CA ASP A 26 -5.64 7.49 9.25
C ASP A 26 -4.73 8.65 8.81
N LYS A 27 -4.75 9.75 9.53
CA LYS A 27 -3.92 10.92 9.22
C LYS A 27 -2.42 10.59 9.25
N ARG A 28 -1.96 9.81 10.24
CA ARG A 28 -0.54 9.38 10.31
C ARG A 28 -0.15 8.45 9.17
N ASN A 29 -1.06 7.59 8.71
CA ASN A 29 -0.84 6.73 7.56
C ASN A 29 -0.73 7.54 6.26
N ASP A 30 -1.55 8.55 6.11
CA ASP A 30 -1.54 9.42 4.93
C ASP A 30 -0.28 10.29 4.89
N ASP A 31 0.12 10.88 6.02
CA ASP A 31 1.36 11.66 6.15
C ASP A 31 2.60 10.79 5.82
N TRP A 32 2.61 9.55 6.30
CA TRP A 32 3.70 8.61 6.00
C TRP A 32 3.74 8.24 4.52
N LYS A 33 2.59 7.95 3.90
CA LYS A 33 2.48 7.63 2.46
C LYS A 33 2.94 8.81 1.60
N GLN A 34 2.52 10.03 1.92
CA GLN A 34 2.94 11.24 1.21
C GLN A 34 4.45 11.45 1.32
N LYS A 35 5.02 11.29 2.50
CA LYS A 35 6.46 11.39 2.73
C LYS A 35 7.22 10.35 1.91
N MET A 36 6.79 9.07 1.97
CA MET A 36 7.37 7.98 1.19
C MET A 36 7.32 8.25 -0.31
N MET A 37 6.19 8.76 -0.81
CA MET A 37 6.03 9.10 -2.23
C MET A 37 6.95 10.25 -2.62
N SER A 38 7.06 11.30 -1.80
CA SER A 38 7.97 12.42 -2.06
C SER A 38 9.44 11.98 -2.09
N GLU A 39 9.86 11.13 -1.14
CA GLU A 39 11.20 10.53 -1.13
C GLU A 39 11.45 9.69 -2.40
N LYS A 40 10.46 8.92 -2.82
CA LYS A 40 10.54 8.10 -4.02
C LYS A 40 10.68 8.93 -5.28
N ILE A 41 9.87 9.97 -5.44
CA ILE A 41 9.93 10.89 -6.58
C ILE A 41 11.32 11.54 -6.67
N ALA A 42 11.83 12.08 -5.56
CA ALA A 42 13.16 12.69 -5.54
C ALA A 42 14.26 11.67 -5.89
N PHE A 43 14.19 10.47 -5.35
CA PHE A 43 15.14 9.39 -5.63
C PHE A 43 15.12 8.97 -7.10
N LEU A 44 13.93 8.70 -7.67
CA LEU A 44 13.78 8.32 -9.07
C LEU A 44 14.28 9.42 -10.02
N THR A 45 13.90 10.67 -9.76
CA THR A 45 14.35 11.84 -10.58
C THR A 45 15.88 11.90 -10.66
N ASN A 46 16.55 11.72 -9.52
CA ASN A 46 18.01 11.77 -9.43
C ASN A 46 18.68 10.56 -10.12
N GLU A 47 18.25 9.34 -9.82
CA GLU A 47 18.84 8.11 -10.37
C GLU A 47 18.64 7.99 -11.90
N MET A 48 17.49 8.42 -12.39
CA MET A 48 17.16 8.41 -13.81
C MET A 48 17.86 9.56 -14.58
N GLN A 49 18.27 10.61 -13.89
CA GLN A 49 18.79 11.85 -14.51
C GLN A 49 17.79 12.40 -15.56
N ILE A 50 16.50 12.40 -15.21
CA ILE A 50 15.41 12.80 -16.10
C ILE A 50 15.45 14.33 -16.31
N THR A 51 15.33 14.79 -17.57
CA THR A 51 15.23 16.22 -17.87
C THR A 51 13.84 16.76 -17.53
N PRO A 52 13.68 18.10 -17.42
CA PRO A 52 12.36 18.70 -17.21
C PRO A 52 11.34 18.31 -18.29
N GLU A 53 11.76 18.22 -19.55
CA GLU A 53 10.93 17.85 -20.69
C GLU A 53 10.49 16.38 -20.61
N GLU A 54 11.42 15.48 -20.31
CA GLU A 54 11.14 14.07 -20.09
C GLU A 54 10.20 13.87 -18.88
N ALA A 55 10.41 14.64 -17.80
CA ALA A 55 9.60 14.60 -16.61
C ALA A 55 8.13 14.97 -16.87
N GLN A 56 7.85 15.92 -17.74
CA GLN A 56 6.50 16.30 -18.13
C GLN A 56 5.71 15.15 -18.77
N SER A 57 6.38 14.31 -19.55
CA SER A 57 5.75 13.14 -20.18
C SER A 57 5.73 11.93 -19.26
N PHE A 58 6.75 11.74 -18.44
CA PHE A 58 6.94 10.58 -17.58
C PHE A 58 5.99 10.56 -16.38
N TRP A 59 5.91 11.65 -15.59
CA TRP A 59 5.16 11.63 -14.33
C TRP A 59 3.66 11.35 -14.47
N PRO A 60 2.94 11.86 -15.47
CA PRO A 60 1.54 11.49 -15.68
C PRO A 60 1.35 9.98 -15.90
N VAL A 61 2.22 9.37 -16.71
CA VAL A 61 2.20 7.93 -17.00
C VAL A 61 2.55 7.13 -15.74
N TYR A 62 3.60 7.52 -15.03
CA TYR A 62 4.00 6.90 -13.78
C TYR A 62 2.89 6.91 -12.72
N ASN A 63 2.23 8.06 -12.54
CA ASN A 63 1.16 8.20 -11.57
C ASN A 63 -0.05 7.32 -11.92
N GLN A 64 -0.38 7.19 -13.22
CA GLN A 64 -1.44 6.30 -13.66
C GLN A 64 -1.09 4.83 -13.39
N ILE A 65 0.12 4.40 -13.76
CA ILE A 65 0.62 3.04 -13.48
C ILE A 65 0.60 2.75 -11.97
N PHE A 66 1.02 3.71 -11.14
CA PHE A 66 1.00 3.55 -9.69
C PHE A 66 -0.40 3.33 -9.16
N LYS A 67 -1.38 4.09 -9.67
CA LYS A 67 -2.79 3.95 -9.32
C LYS A 67 -3.33 2.58 -9.74
N ASP A 68 -3.07 2.16 -10.98
CA ASP A 68 -3.53 0.88 -11.51
C ASP A 68 -2.96 -0.31 -10.70
N LYS A 69 -1.68 -0.24 -10.32
CA LYS A 69 -1.03 -1.22 -9.45
C LYS A 69 -1.63 -1.28 -8.06
N ASP A 70 -1.93 -0.12 -7.45
CA ASP A 70 -2.56 -0.05 -6.13
C ASP A 70 -3.99 -0.65 -6.16
N GLU A 71 -4.76 -0.36 -7.21
CA GLU A 71 -6.09 -0.93 -7.41
C GLU A 71 -6.04 -2.45 -7.63
N ALA A 72 -5.12 -2.93 -8.47
CA ALA A 72 -4.92 -4.36 -8.71
C ALA A 72 -4.54 -5.09 -7.41
N LEU A 73 -3.60 -4.55 -6.64
CA LEU A 73 -3.18 -5.10 -5.35
C LEU A 73 -4.33 -5.13 -4.32
N LYS A 74 -5.12 -4.06 -4.23
CA LYS A 74 -6.31 -4.02 -3.37
C LYS A 74 -7.31 -5.11 -3.74
N ASN A 75 -7.49 -5.38 -5.04
CA ASN A 75 -8.37 -6.45 -5.49
C ASN A 75 -7.85 -7.84 -5.11
N VAL A 76 -6.54 -8.09 -5.19
CA VAL A 76 -5.93 -9.33 -4.71
C VAL A 76 -6.20 -9.53 -3.22
N PHE A 77 -5.97 -8.51 -2.38
CA PHE A 77 -6.26 -8.60 -0.94
C PHE A 77 -7.74 -8.79 -0.63
N LYS A 78 -8.62 -8.18 -1.40
CA LYS A 78 -10.07 -8.36 -1.24
C LYS A 78 -10.47 -9.79 -1.53
N THR A 79 -10.12 -10.32 -2.69
CA THR A 79 -10.47 -11.68 -3.11
C THR A 79 -9.83 -12.75 -2.23
N PHE A 80 -8.60 -12.51 -1.75
CA PHE A 80 -7.95 -13.37 -0.76
C PHE A 80 -8.76 -13.46 0.54
N ARG A 81 -9.18 -12.33 1.11
CA ARG A 81 -9.99 -12.32 2.33
C ARG A 81 -11.35 -13.00 2.15
N GLU A 82 -12.01 -12.78 1.02
CA GLU A 82 -13.28 -13.45 0.71
C GLU A 82 -13.11 -14.97 0.66
N LEU A 83 -12.02 -15.46 0.06
CA LEU A 83 -11.66 -16.88 0.02
C LEU A 83 -11.36 -17.43 1.43
N GLU A 84 -10.56 -16.72 2.21
CA GLU A 84 -10.22 -17.09 3.59
C GLU A 84 -11.47 -17.19 4.47
N GLU A 85 -12.37 -16.21 4.41
CA GLU A 85 -13.64 -16.21 5.13
C GLU A 85 -14.56 -17.36 4.69
N ALA A 86 -14.59 -17.69 3.40
CA ALA A 86 -15.38 -18.79 2.89
C ALA A 86 -14.91 -20.15 3.47
N ILE A 87 -13.61 -20.37 3.54
CA ILE A 87 -13.03 -21.56 4.18
C ILE A 87 -13.38 -21.60 5.67
N LYS A 88 -13.14 -20.50 6.39
CA LYS A 88 -13.41 -20.37 7.82
C LYS A 88 -14.88 -20.64 8.18
N ASN A 89 -15.79 -20.19 7.31
CA ASN A 89 -17.24 -20.34 7.52
C ASN A 89 -17.83 -21.62 6.92
N GLY A 90 -17.01 -22.56 6.44
CA GLY A 90 -17.47 -23.85 5.89
C GLY A 90 -18.40 -23.69 4.68
N LYS A 91 -18.14 -22.73 3.81
CA LYS A 91 -18.95 -22.54 2.58
C LYS A 91 -18.88 -23.77 1.67
N SER A 92 -19.86 -23.91 0.78
CA SER A 92 -19.93 -25.03 -0.15
C SER A 92 -18.70 -25.09 -1.06
N GLU A 93 -18.34 -26.30 -1.51
CA GLU A 93 -17.23 -26.52 -2.48
C GLU A 93 -17.40 -25.68 -3.74
N LYS A 94 -18.63 -25.55 -4.25
CA LYS A 94 -18.96 -24.70 -5.40
C LYS A 94 -18.60 -23.24 -5.17
N GLU A 95 -18.89 -22.72 -3.99
CA GLU A 95 -18.60 -21.32 -3.63
C GLU A 95 -17.11 -21.11 -3.42
N ILE A 96 -16.43 -22.04 -2.74
CA ILE A 96 -14.97 -22.00 -2.57
C ILE A 96 -14.27 -22.03 -3.92
N LYS A 97 -14.68 -22.88 -4.85
CA LYS A 97 -14.12 -22.96 -6.20
C LYS A 97 -14.28 -21.64 -6.95
N ARG A 98 -15.44 -20.99 -6.84
CA ARG A 98 -15.69 -19.68 -7.45
C ARG A 98 -14.76 -18.59 -6.89
N LEU A 99 -14.61 -18.54 -5.57
CA LEU A 99 -13.77 -17.55 -4.91
C LEU A 99 -12.27 -17.78 -5.17
N LEU A 100 -11.83 -19.03 -5.22
CA LEU A 100 -10.48 -19.39 -5.63
C LEU A 100 -10.18 -18.92 -7.05
N ALA A 101 -11.10 -19.15 -7.99
CA ALA A 101 -10.93 -18.67 -9.37
C ALA A 101 -10.84 -17.13 -9.41
N ALA A 102 -11.67 -16.41 -8.66
CA ALA A 102 -11.63 -14.96 -8.57
C ALA A 102 -10.30 -14.43 -7.99
N TYR A 103 -9.76 -15.09 -6.97
CA TYR A 103 -8.45 -14.77 -6.40
C TYR A 103 -7.32 -14.96 -7.43
N LEU A 104 -7.27 -16.11 -8.11
CA LEU A 104 -6.27 -16.40 -9.12
C LEU A 104 -6.35 -15.42 -10.31
N GLU A 105 -7.55 -15.03 -10.72
CA GLU A 105 -7.76 -14.00 -11.74
C GLU A 105 -7.24 -12.63 -11.29
N ALA A 106 -7.49 -12.25 -10.03
CA ALA A 106 -6.98 -11.00 -9.48
C ALA A 106 -5.44 -10.97 -9.45
N GLU A 107 -4.78 -12.07 -9.08
CA GLU A 107 -3.33 -12.19 -9.13
C GLU A 107 -2.79 -12.09 -10.57
N GLN A 108 -3.47 -12.70 -11.53
CA GLN A 108 -3.07 -12.58 -12.93
C GLN A 108 -3.16 -11.13 -13.41
N ARG A 109 -4.25 -10.43 -13.11
CA ARG A 109 -4.42 -9.01 -13.45
C ARG A 109 -3.33 -8.13 -12.82
N GLN A 110 -2.91 -8.43 -11.60
CA GLN A 110 -1.79 -7.69 -10.97
C GLN A 110 -0.49 -7.87 -11.77
N ARG A 111 -0.16 -9.09 -12.19
CA ARG A 111 1.02 -9.35 -13.04
C ARG A 111 0.93 -8.65 -14.40
N ASP A 112 -0.25 -8.67 -15.01
CA ASP A 112 -0.48 -8.00 -16.30
C ASP A 112 -0.33 -6.49 -16.18
N THR A 113 -0.79 -5.89 -15.09
CA THR A 113 -0.62 -4.45 -14.79
C THR A 113 0.86 -4.07 -14.67
N ASP A 114 1.68 -4.94 -14.06
CA ASP A 114 3.13 -4.72 -13.98
C ASP A 114 3.79 -4.71 -15.35
N SER A 115 3.44 -5.67 -16.22
CA SER A 115 3.96 -5.77 -17.58
C SER A 115 3.53 -4.60 -18.45
N GLN A 116 2.25 -4.24 -18.43
CA GLN A 116 1.70 -3.10 -19.17
C GLN A 116 2.32 -1.78 -18.72
N GLY A 117 2.56 -1.61 -17.43
CA GLY A 117 3.24 -0.43 -16.89
C GLY A 117 4.66 -0.28 -17.44
N ALA A 118 5.40 -1.39 -17.55
CA ALA A 118 6.73 -1.37 -18.15
C ALA A 118 6.70 -0.92 -19.62
N GLU A 119 5.74 -1.41 -20.39
CA GLU A 119 5.55 -1.02 -21.79
C GLU A 119 5.18 0.47 -21.93
N GLN A 120 4.31 0.99 -21.07
CA GLN A 120 3.91 2.41 -21.09
C GLN A 120 5.08 3.34 -20.80
N ILE A 121 5.94 3.00 -19.83
CA ILE A 121 7.17 3.77 -19.55
C ILE A 121 8.10 3.79 -20.76
N GLY A 122 8.27 2.66 -21.45
CA GLY A 122 9.09 2.55 -22.65
C GLY A 122 8.60 3.39 -23.85
N LYS A 123 7.32 3.81 -23.85
CA LYS A 123 6.75 4.68 -24.89
C LYS A 123 7.04 6.17 -24.66
N VAL A 124 7.33 6.57 -23.42
CA VAL A 124 7.52 7.98 -23.06
C VAL A 124 8.96 8.33 -22.71
N LEU A 125 9.83 7.35 -22.58
CA LEU A 125 11.25 7.55 -22.28
C LEU A 125 12.16 6.83 -23.28
N PRO A 126 13.36 7.36 -23.55
CA PRO A 126 14.42 6.63 -24.25
C PRO A 126 14.76 5.32 -23.52
N VAL A 127 15.23 4.32 -24.25
CA VAL A 127 15.57 2.98 -23.71
C VAL A 127 16.51 3.04 -22.50
N GLU A 128 17.54 3.91 -22.57
CA GLU A 128 18.48 4.08 -21.45
C GLU A 128 17.77 4.61 -20.19
N LYS A 129 16.92 5.61 -20.32
CA LYS A 129 16.15 6.18 -19.20
C LYS A 129 15.13 5.18 -18.65
N THR A 130 14.51 4.41 -19.54
CA THR A 130 13.63 3.31 -19.15
C THR A 130 14.38 2.26 -18.31
N ALA A 131 15.57 1.85 -18.74
CA ALA A 131 16.41 0.93 -17.97
C ALA A 131 16.82 1.52 -16.60
N ARG A 132 17.22 2.79 -16.57
CA ARG A 132 17.54 3.51 -15.32
C ARG A 132 16.35 3.57 -14.37
N PHE A 133 15.13 3.75 -14.89
CA PHE A 133 13.90 3.72 -14.09
C PHE A 133 13.76 2.39 -13.36
N PHE A 134 13.85 1.25 -14.04
CA PHE A 134 13.72 -0.07 -13.39
C PHE A 134 14.83 -0.34 -12.38
N ILE A 135 16.05 0.09 -12.68
CA ILE A 135 17.17 0.00 -11.74
C ILE A 135 16.90 0.85 -10.50
N ALA A 136 16.41 2.07 -10.68
CA ALA A 136 16.09 2.97 -9.58
C ALA A 136 14.93 2.46 -8.70
N GLU A 137 13.85 1.93 -9.30
CA GLU A 137 12.76 1.28 -8.58
C GLU A 137 13.27 0.15 -7.69
N GLU A 138 14.12 -0.72 -8.23
CA GLU A 138 14.69 -1.85 -7.47
C GLU A 138 15.63 -1.38 -6.36
N LYS A 139 16.49 -0.39 -6.62
CA LYS A 139 17.34 0.23 -5.60
C LYS A 139 16.51 0.83 -4.45
N PHE A 140 15.46 1.59 -4.79
CA PHE A 140 14.56 2.20 -3.80
C PHE A 140 13.87 1.12 -2.95
N ARG A 141 13.34 0.08 -3.59
CA ARG A 141 12.70 -1.05 -2.91
C ARG A 141 13.65 -1.72 -1.90
N ARG A 142 14.89 -2.01 -2.31
CA ARG A 142 15.92 -2.59 -1.42
C ARG A 142 16.23 -1.68 -0.25
N GLN A 143 16.37 -0.38 -0.50
CA GLN A 143 16.64 0.60 0.54
C GLN A 143 15.52 0.64 1.59
N GLN A 144 14.24 0.57 1.16
CA GLN A 144 13.12 0.51 2.10
C GLN A 144 13.11 -0.79 2.92
N ILE A 145 13.41 -1.93 2.30
CA ILE A 145 13.53 -3.20 3.00
C ILE A 145 14.63 -3.13 4.06
N HIS A 146 15.80 -2.60 3.73
CA HIS A 146 16.89 -2.42 4.70
C HIS A 146 16.51 -1.49 5.86
N ARG A 147 15.79 -0.40 5.59
CA ARG A 147 15.28 0.49 6.65
C ARG A 147 14.32 -0.22 7.61
N LEU A 148 13.50 -1.13 7.10
CA LEU A 148 12.57 -1.90 7.94
C LEU A 148 13.28 -2.95 8.80
N HIS A 149 14.29 -3.62 8.26
CA HIS A 149 15.06 -4.65 8.98
C HIS A 149 16.20 -4.07 9.85
N GLY A 150 16.69 -2.88 9.55
CA GLY A 150 17.78 -2.21 10.25
C GLY A 150 17.37 -1.39 11.48
N LYS A 151 16.08 -1.34 11.85
CA LYS A 151 15.68 -0.80 13.15
C LYS A 151 15.94 -1.86 14.21
N PRO A 152 16.92 -1.66 15.14
CA PRO A 152 17.05 -2.54 16.28
C PRO A 152 15.74 -2.48 17.06
N ASP A 153 15.23 -3.66 17.42
CA ASP A 153 14.09 -3.80 18.33
C ASP A 153 14.38 -3.02 19.62
N SER A 154 13.77 -1.85 19.74
CA SER A 154 13.83 -1.05 20.99
C SER A 154 12.98 -1.66 22.13
N ARG A 155 12.64 -2.95 22.02
CA ARG A 155 11.96 -3.73 23.05
C ARG A 155 12.89 -4.74 23.69
N GLY A 156 13.87 -4.29 24.44
CA GLY A 156 14.64 -5.26 25.20
C GLY A 156 15.98 -4.83 25.76
N SER A 157 16.08 -3.64 26.36
CA SER A 157 17.10 -3.42 27.35
C SER A 157 16.50 -2.82 28.62
N LYS A 158 15.93 -3.71 29.46
CA LYS A 158 15.82 -3.37 30.88
C LYS A 158 17.23 -3.37 31.45
N PRO A 159 17.69 -2.31 32.13
CA PRO A 159 18.92 -2.36 32.89
C PRO A 159 18.70 -3.34 34.06
N GLN A 160 19.52 -4.39 34.13
CA GLN A 160 19.69 -5.15 35.36
C GLN A 160 20.50 -4.25 36.32
N GLN A 161 19.89 -3.91 37.43
CA GLN A 161 20.55 -3.48 38.64
C GLN A 161 20.87 -4.70 39.46
#